data_975456031ab1211081d6a549a312fe0b
#
_entry.id   975456031ab1211081d6a549a312fe0b
#
_cell.length_a   1.000
_cell.length_b   1.000
_cell.length_c   1.000
_cell.angle_alpha   90.00
_cell.angle_beta   90.00
_cell.angle_gamma   90.00
#
_symmetry.space_group_name_H-M   'P 1'
#
loop_
_entity.id
_entity.type
_entity.pdbx_description
1 polymer ?
#
loop_
_entity_poly.entity_id
_entity_poly.type
_entity_poly.pdbx_seq_one_letter_code
_entity_poly.pdbx_strand_id
1 'polypeptide(L)'
;MQLKATDEQILQALKNAKGIRAAAANALGINERTLMARINKMRARGYSVPDSTYRQPIAAIDHGDYEFTPLPDDDVPIEELIEQRKRKFLHKQEHEEASKLIPIKVKIPGAVGILHFGDPHVDDDGCDIAAIERHTALVNATEGLFAANVGDTTNNWTGRLARLYADQTTSAAQAWKIAEWFIKRCKWLYMIGGNHDLWSGAGDPLRWIAKQQDALYKSSEARIALRFPNGLEVRVNARHDHAGSSIWNPAHGPMKAAIMGTRDHLYVAGHKHESAYSVLKDPISGITMHACKVASYKIYDRYAKDRGFRDNSLSPCALTTINPSLPPEHPDLVKVFWEPTEGAEYLRFLRRKPV
;
A
#
# COMPACT_ATOMS: atom_id res chain seq x y z
N MET A 1 21.54 -25.10 -14.15
CA MET A 1 22.65 -24.56 -14.94
C MET A 1 22.08 -23.92 -16.18
N GLN A 2 21.92 -22.60 -16.19
CA GLN A 2 21.36 -21.90 -17.36
C GLN A 2 22.39 -22.00 -18.50
N LEU A 3 21.98 -22.59 -19.61
CA LEU A 3 22.75 -22.60 -20.85
C LEU A 3 23.06 -21.15 -21.27
N LYS A 4 24.34 -20.78 -21.23
CA LYS A 4 24.78 -19.46 -21.67
C LYS A 4 24.61 -19.39 -23.19
N ALA A 5 23.74 -18.51 -23.66
CA ALA A 5 23.58 -18.27 -25.09
C ALA A 5 24.95 -18.03 -25.77
N THR A 6 25.19 -18.64 -26.94
CA THR A 6 26.42 -18.42 -27.70
C THR A 6 26.44 -17.05 -28.36
N ASP A 7 27.62 -16.56 -28.79
CA ASP A 7 27.74 -15.27 -29.49
C ASP A 7 26.92 -15.27 -30.79
N GLU A 8 26.86 -16.41 -31.49
CA GLU A 8 26.03 -16.58 -32.68
C GLU A 8 24.53 -16.49 -32.37
N GLN A 9 24.08 -17.13 -31.30
CA GLN A 9 22.71 -17.02 -30.86
C GLN A 9 22.31 -15.57 -30.49
N ILE A 10 23.23 -14.83 -29.90
CA ILE A 10 23.03 -13.41 -29.58
C ILE A 10 22.91 -12.59 -30.87
N LEU A 11 23.79 -12.79 -31.85
CA LEU A 11 23.73 -12.11 -33.15
C LEU A 11 22.43 -12.40 -33.85
N GLN A 12 22.02 -13.68 -33.88
CA GLN A 12 20.77 -14.10 -34.54
C GLN A 12 19.55 -13.50 -33.82
N ALA A 13 19.53 -13.52 -32.49
CA ALA A 13 18.44 -12.92 -31.71
C ALA A 13 18.35 -11.40 -31.93
N LEU A 14 19.47 -10.71 -31.97
CA LEU A 14 19.52 -9.27 -32.28
C LEU A 14 19.05 -8.99 -33.72
N LYS A 15 19.46 -9.81 -34.67
CA LYS A 15 19.02 -9.68 -36.08
C LYS A 15 17.51 -9.88 -36.18
N ASN A 16 16.97 -10.93 -35.57
CA ASN A 16 15.53 -11.22 -35.55
C ASN A 16 14.73 -10.13 -34.84
N ALA A 17 15.31 -9.56 -33.79
CA ALA A 17 14.74 -8.46 -33.03
C ALA A 17 15.03 -7.08 -33.63
N LYS A 18 15.54 -7.03 -34.88
CA LYS A 18 15.90 -5.78 -35.60
C LYS A 18 16.77 -4.84 -34.73
N GLY A 19 17.67 -5.40 -33.91
CA GLY A 19 18.53 -4.66 -33.01
C GLY A 19 17.90 -4.25 -31.67
N ILE A 20 16.61 -4.53 -31.44
CA ILE A 20 15.91 -4.21 -30.18
C ILE A 20 16.43 -5.14 -29.08
N ARG A 21 17.23 -4.60 -28.16
CA ARG A 21 17.95 -5.37 -27.13
C ARG A 21 17.03 -6.08 -26.16
N ALA A 22 15.95 -5.43 -25.74
CA ALA A 22 14.96 -6.01 -24.85
C ALA A 22 14.27 -7.24 -25.46
N ALA A 23 13.88 -7.17 -26.73
CA ALA A 23 13.28 -8.29 -27.45
C ALA A 23 14.27 -9.44 -27.64
N ALA A 24 15.54 -9.14 -27.98
CA ALA A 24 16.59 -10.13 -28.10
C ALA A 24 16.92 -10.80 -26.76
N ALA A 25 16.95 -10.06 -25.65
CA ALA A 25 17.17 -10.60 -24.33
C ALA A 25 16.05 -11.55 -23.90
N ASN A 26 14.78 -11.19 -24.15
CA ASN A 26 13.63 -12.03 -23.88
C ASN A 26 13.67 -13.33 -24.70
N ALA A 27 13.98 -13.25 -26.01
CA ALA A 27 14.10 -14.42 -26.88
C ALA A 27 15.21 -15.39 -26.43
N LEU A 28 16.24 -14.88 -25.76
CA LEU A 28 17.36 -15.66 -25.24
C LEU A 28 17.16 -16.12 -23.78
N GLY A 29 16.07 -15.72 -23.12
CA GLY A 29 15.82 -16.01 -21.71
C GLY A 29 16.86 -15.42 -20.75
N ILE A 30 17.49 -14.31 -21.11
CA ILE A 30 18.49 -13.60 -20.29
C ILE A 30 18.04 -12.16 -20.00
N ASN A 31 18.57 -11.55 -18.94
CA ASN A 31 18.26 -10.15 -18.68
C ASN A 31 19.04 -9.23 -19.63
N GLU A 32 18.49 -8.06 -19.91
CA GLU A 32 19.04 -7.08 -20.85
C GLU A 32 20.45 -6.61 -20.44
N ARG A 33 20.71 -6.48 -19.15
CA ARG A 33 22.03 -6.10 -18.63
C ARG A 33 23.10 -7.15 -18.97
N THR A 34 22.73 -8.42 -18.88
CA THR A 34 23.61 -9.55 -19.27
C THR A 34 23.85 -9.55 -20.76
N LEU A 35 22.82 -9.31 -21.58
CA LEU A 35 22.95 -9.17 -23.03
C LEU A 35 23.88 -8.01 -23.38
N MET A 36 23.72 -6.84 -22.77
CA MET A 36 24.57 -5.65 -22.98
C MET A 36 26.02 -5.92 -22.65
N ALA A 37 26.32 -6.54 -21.51
CA ALA A 37 27.70 -6.88 -21.13
C ALA A 37 28.35 -7.80 -22.17
N ARG A 38 27.58 -8.71 -22.76
CA ARG A 38 28.06 -9.62 -23.82
C ARG A 38 28.26 -8.89 -25.15
N ILE A 39 27.32 -8.05 -25.55
CA ILE A 39 27.44 -7.20 -26.76
C ILE A 39 28.72 -6.38 -26.70
N ASN A 40 28.99 -5.74 -25.55
CA ASN A 40 30.21 -4.94 -25.41
C ASN A 40 31.49 -5.79 -25.53
N LYS A 41 31.51 -7.00 -24.98
CA LYS A 41 32.62 -7.95 -25.14
C LYS A 41 32.79 -8.41 -26.59
N MET A 42 31.69 -8.65 -27.30
CA MET A 42 31.71 -9.02 -28.72
C MET A 42 32.24 -7.90 -29.59
N ARG A 43 31.80 -6.66 -29.35
CA ARG A 43 32.33 -5.46 -30.04
C ARG A 43 33.82 -5.28 -29.79
N ALA A 44 34.29 -5.46 -28.56
CA ALA A 44 35.69 -5.40 -28.20
C ALA A 44 36.55 -6.48 -28.91
N ARG A 45 35.95 -7.59 -29.34
CA ARG A 45 36.58 -8.66 -30.14
C ARG A 45 36.43 -8.45 -31.65
N GLY A 46 35.88 -7.31 -32.11
CA GLY A 46 35.72 -6.99 -33.52
C GLY A 46 34.46 -7.55 -34.19
N TYR A 47 33.50 -8.10 -33.41
CA TYR A 47 32.23 -8.55 -33.99
C TYR A 47 31.39 -7.34 -34.44
N SER A 48 30.85 -7.41 -35.66
CA SER A 48 29.82 -6.49 -36.13
C SER A 48 28.48 -6.90 -35.50
N VAL A 49 28.07 -6.16 -34.47
CA VAL A 49 26.80 -6.42 -33.78
C VAL A 49 25.74 -5.47 -34.33
N PRO A 50 24.58 -5.99 -34.81
CA PRO A 50 23.51 -5.14 -35.28
C PRO A 50 23.08 -4.14 -34.19
N ASP A 51 23.14 -2.86 -34.51
CA ASP A 51 22.45 -1.83 -33.71
C ASP A 51 20.98 -1.79 -34.13
N SER A 52 20.13 -1.22 -33.25
CA SER A 52 18.75 -1.03 -33.62
C SER A 52 18.67 -0.23 -34.91
N THR A 53 17.87 -0.70 -35.85
CA THR A 53 17.66 -0.09 -37.17
C THR A 53 17.06 1.33 -37.12
N TYR A 54 16.87 1.87 -35.91
CA TYR A 54 16.36 3.22 -35.66
C TYR A 54 17.35 4.36 -35.94
N ARG A 55 18.57 4.05 -36.34
CA ARG A 55 19.49 5.03 -36.91
C ARG A 55 19.62 4.80 -38.42
N GLN A 56 18.51 4.81 -39.15
CA GLN A 56 18.61 5.13 -40.55
C GLN A 56 19.03 6.60 -40.67
N PRO A 57 20.03 6.93 -41.49
CA PRO A 57 20.30 8.33 -41.80
C PRO A 57 19.00 8.90 -42.37
N ILE A 58 18.44 9.87 -41.66
CA ILE A 58 17.25 10.58 -42.11
C ILE A 58 17.70 11.34 -43.36
N ALA A 59 17.14 10.98 -44.51
CA ALA A 59 17.45 11.67 -45.73
C ALA A 59 17.05 13.14 -45.61
N ALA A 60 17.91 14.04 -46.09
CA ALA A 60 17.58 15.45 -46.13
C ALA A 60 16.29 15.67 -46.93
N ILE A 61 15.43 16.56 -46.45
CA ILE A 61 14.19 16.93 -47.09
C ILE A 61 14.44 18.19 -47.89
N ASP A 62 14.42 18.06 -49.21
CA ASP A 62 14.63 19.17 -50.16
C ASP A 62 13.28 19.78 -50.57
N HIS A 63 13.11 21.07 -50.26
CA HIS A 63 11.96 21.87 -50.63
C HIS A 63 12.21 22.76 -51.86
N GLY A 64 13.35 22.59 -52.51
CA GLY A 64 13.73 23.37 -53.69
C GLY A 64 14.43 24.71 -53.33
N ASP A 65 13.86 25.49 -52.45
CA ASP A 65 14.44 26.74 -51.98
C ASP A 65 15.33 26.55 -50.74
N TYR A 66 15.11 25.48 -50.02
CA TYR A 66 15.93 25.11 -48.85
C TYR A 66 15.88 23.61 -48.60
N GLU A 67 16.92 23.12 -47.97
CA GLU A 67 17.07 21.72 -47.56
C GLU A 67 17.32 21.68 -46.06
N PHE A 68 16.69 20.76 -45.37
CA PHE A 68 17.02 20.50 -43.96
C PHE A 68 17.22 19.00 -43.69
N THR A 69 18.15 18.70 -42.81
CA THR A 69 18.31 17.36 -42.29
C THR A 69 17.41 17.24 -41.06
N PRO A 70 16.37 16.37 -41.11
CA PRO A 70 15.51 16.16 -39.95
C PRO A 70 16.28 15.77 -38.70
N LEU A 71 15.82 16.20 -37.54
CA LEU A 71 16.36 15.73 -36.27
C LEU A 71 16.07 14.23 -36.12
N PRO A 72 16.96 13.47 -35.49
CA PRO A 72 16.64 12.11 -35.11
C PRO A 72 15.40 12.09 -34.23
N ASP A 73 14.51 11.13 -34.49
CA ASP A 73 13.36 10.88 -33.65
C ASP A 73 13.83 10.46 -32.27
N ASP A 74 13.38 11.17 -31.21
CA ASP A 74 13.67 10.87 -29.81
C ASP A 74 12.59 9.99 -29.16
N ASP A 75 11.51 9.70 -29.90
CA ASP A 75 10.45 8.82 -29.43
C ASP A 75 10.90 7.36 -29.33
N VAL A 76 10.35 6.68 -28.33
CA VAL A 76 10.56 5.25 -28.16
C VAL A 76 9.75 4.51 -29.23
N PRO A 77 10.37 3.59 -29.99
CA PRO A 77 9.67 2.81 -31.01
C PRO A 77 8.47 2.06 -30.47
N ILE A 78 7.41 1.96 -31.27
CA ILE A 78 6.16 1.33 -30.85
C ILE A 78 6.35 -0.12 -30.39
N GLU A 79 7.21 -0.88 -31.04
CA GLU A 79 7.50 -2.27 -30.67
C GLU A 79 8.17 -2.35 -29.30
N GLU A 80 9.06 -1.40 -28.98
CA GLU A 80 9.70 -1.33 -27.68
C GLU A 80 8.70 -0.91 -26.59
N LEU A 81 7.83 0.05 -26.88
CA LEU A 81 6.74 0.45 -25.98
C LEU A 81 5.82 -0.74 -25.68
N ILE A 82 5.45 -1.53 -26.69
CA ILE A 82 4.62 -2.73 -26.51
C ILE A 82 5.33 -3.76 -25.63
N GLU A 83 6.61 -4.03 -25.85
CA GLU A 83 7.37 -4.95 -25.02
C GLU A 83 7.53 -4.44 -23.57
N GLN A 84 7.71 -3.14 -23.38
CA GLN A 84 7.71 -2.53 -22.04
C GLN A 84 6.34 -2.71 -21.35
N ARG A 85 5.23 -2.54 -22.09
CA ARG A 85 3.87 -2.73 -21.57
C ARG A 85 3.62 -4.18 -21.16
N LYS A 86 4.01 -5.16 -21.98
CA LYS A 86 3.89 -6.59 -21.66
C LYS A 86 4.66 -6.92 -20.37
N ARG A 87 5.91 -6.48 -20.24
CA ARG A 87 6.72 -6.68 -19.04
C ARG A 87 6.08 -6.04 -17.80
N LYS A 88 5.60 -4.79 -17.94
CA LYS A 88 4.88 -4.12 -16.85
C LYS A 88 3.63 -4.88 -16.42
N PHE A 89 2.88 -5.42 -17.37
CA PHE A 89 1.68 -6.21 -17.10
C PHE A 89 2.02 -7.47 -16.30
N LEU A 90 3.01 -8.23 -16.71
CA LEU A 90 3.45 -9.44 -15.98
C LEU A 90 3.91 -9.12 -14.54
N HIS A 91 4.75 -8.11 -14.35
CA HIS A 91 5.15 -7.67 -13.02
C HIS A 91 3.96 -7.23 -12.15
N LYS A 92 2.99 -6.54 -12.77
CA LYS A 92 1.78 -6.15 -12.06
C LYS A 92 0.94 -7.36 -11.69
N GLN A 93 0.78 -8.33 -12.59
CA GLN A 93 0.06 -9.57 -12.34
C GLN A 93 0.69 -10.36 -11.19
N GLU A 94 2.00 -10.57 -11.20
CA GLU A 94 2.72 -11.25 -10.11
C GLU A 94 2.53 -10.54 -8.76
N HIS A 95 2.62 -9.20 -8.77
CA HIS A 95 2.42 -8.41 -7.56
C HIS A 95 0.99 -8.51 -7.04
N GLU A 96 -0.02 -8.42 -7.90
CA GLU A 96 -1.44 -8.53 -7.53
C GLU A 96 -1.76 -9.93 -6.98
N GLU A 97 -1.25 -10.99 -7.62
CA GLU A 97 -1.42 -12.37 -7.12
C GLU A 97 -0.81 -12.53 -5.71
N ALA A 98 0.42 -12.07 -5.50
CA ALA A 98 1.08 -12.11 -4.19
C ALA A 98 0.38 -11.24 -3.14
N SER A 99 -0.36 -10.22 -3.57
CA SER A 99 -1.05 -9.27 -2.71
C SER A 99 -2.47 -9.71 -2.30
N LYS A 100 -3.04 -10.75 -2.92
CA LYS A 100 -4.40 -11.24 -2.61
C LYS A 100 -4.58 -11.64 -1.15
N LEU A 101 -3.53 -12.22 -0.55
CA LEU A 101 -3.47 -12.52 0.88
C LEU A 101 -2.00 -12.51 1.30
N ILE A 102 -1.60 -11.51 2.06
CA ILE A 102 -0.21 -11.30 2.46
C ILE A 102 0.06 -12.05 3.77
N PRO A 103 0.88 -13.11 3.77
CA PRO A 103 1.17 -13.82 4.99
C PRO A 103 2.15 -13.03 5.88
N ILE A 104 1.77 -12.86 7.15
CA ILE A 104 2.63 -12.28 8.18
C ILE A 104 2.85 -13.32 9.28
N LYS A 105 4.08 -13.75 9.44
CA LYS A 105 4.44 -14.70 10.49
C LYS A 105 4.62 -13.96 11.82
N VAL A 106 3.72 -14.20 12.77
CA VAL A 106 3.85 -13.74 14.15
C VAL A 106 4.92 -14.60 14.82
N LYS A 107 6.00 -13.98 15.31
CA LYS A 107 7.13 -14.71 15.91
C LYS A 107 7.07 -14.78 17.44
N ILE A 108 6.24 -13.92 18.04
CA ILE A 108 6.06 -13.86 19.51
C ILE A 108 4.95 -14.81 19.95
N PRO A 109 5.10 -15.50 21.07
CA PRO A 109 4.04 -16.36 21.63
C PRO A 109 2.95 -15.51 22.28
N GLY A 110 1.77 -16.11 22.44
CA GLY A 110 0.63 -15.53 23.16
C GLY A 110 -0.18 -14.53 22.35
N ALA A 111 -1.06 -13.83 23.04
CA ALA A 111 -1.97 -12.86 22.45
C ALA A 111 -1.24 -11.66 21.85
N VAL A 112 -1.80 -11.12 20.78
CA VAL A 112 -1.31 -9.88 20.12
C VAL A 112 -2.43 -8.87 20.03
N GLY A 113 -2.06 -7.59 19.92
CA GLY A 113 -2.98 -6.49 19.67
C GLY A 113 -2.57 -5.70 18.43
N ILE A 114 -3.54 -5.05 17.82
CA ILE A 114 -3.32 -4.11 16.72
C ILE A 114 -4.10 -2.83 17.06
N LEU A 115 -3.39 -1.71 17.18
CA LEU A 115 -4.02 -0.40 17.28
C LEU A 115 -4.15 0.18 15.87
N HIS A 116 -5.40 0.28 15.40
CA HIS A 116 -5.74 0.82 14.10
C HIS A 116 -5.94 2.34 14.22
N PHE A 117 -5.01 3.11 13.68
CA PHE A 117 -5.10 4.55 13.57
C PHE A 117 -6.04 4.89 12.41
N GLY A 118 -7.12 5.60 12.70
CA GLY A 118 -8.00 6.20 11.70
C GLY A 118 -7.44 7.53 11.22
N ASP A 119 -7.69 7.87 10.01
CA ASP A 119 -7.40 9.08 9.25
C ASP A 119 -6.63 10.16 10.05
N PRO A 120 -5.28 10.06 10.17
CA PRO A 120 -4.51 10.92 11.06
C PRO A 120 -4.53 12.38 10.68
N HIS A 121 -4.48 12.70 9.38
CA HIS A 121 -4.41 14.09 8.88
C HIS A 121 -3.44 14.95 9.69
N VAL A 122 -2.21 14.43 9.90
CA VAL A 122 -1.23 14.99 10.84
C VAL A 122 -0.80 16.43 10.54
N ASP A 123 -1.07 16.92 9.34
CA ASP A 123 -0.78 18.26 8.87
C ASP A 123 -1.96 19.24 9.00
N ASP A 124 -3.11 18.77 9.54
CA ASP A 124 -4.27 19.62 9.78
C ASP A 124 -4.18 20.33 11.15
N ASP A 125 -4.49 21.62 11.19
CA ASP A 125 -4.52 22.40 12.43
C ASP A 125 -5.58 21.87 13.43
N GLY A 126 -6.56 21.11 12.97
CA GLY A 126 -7.60 20.45 13.79
C GLY A 126 -7.23 19.04 14.28
N CYS A 127 -6.02 18.55 13.97
CA CYS A 127 -5.56 17.23 14.38
C CYS A 127 -5.13 17.19 15.86
N ASP A 128 -5.62 16.20 16.62
CA ASP A 128 -5.17 15.93 17.99
C ASP A 128 -3.81 15.19 17.99
N ILE A 129 -2.75 15.95 17.80
CA ILE A 129 -1.36 15.45 17.84
C ILE A 129 -1.03 14.84 19.20
N ALA A 130 -1.57 15.39 20.30
CA ALA A 130 -1.32 14.85 21.62
C ALA A 130 -1.92 13.43 21.82
N ALA A 131 -3.09 13.17 21.22
CA ALA A 131 -3.65 11.81 21.19
C ALA A 131 -2.76 10.86 20.36
N ILE A 132 -2.25 11.30 19.22
CA ILE A 132 -1.30 10.52 18.40
C ILE A 132 -0.07 10.17 19.23
N GLU A 133 0.49 11.12 19.96
CA GLU A 133 1.64 10.88 20.83
C GLU A 133 1.34 9.85 21.92
N ARG A 134 0.22 9.99 22.64
CA ARG A 134 -0.21 9.03 23.68
C ARG A 134 -0.39 7.62 23.08
N HIS A 135 -1.06 7.51 21.94
CA HIS A 135 -1.36 6.22 21.34
C HIS A 135 -0.11 5.53 20.76
N THR A 136 0.80 6.29 20.14
CA THR A 136 2.08 5.73 19.68
C THR A 136 2.98 5.33 20.84
N ALA A 137 3.00 6.09 21.95
CA ALA A 137 3.69 5.71 23.16
C ALA A 137 3.12 4.42 23.78
N LEU A 138 1.79 4.28 23.82
CA LEU A 138 1.10 3.07 24.28
C LEU A 138 1.50 1.83 23.47
N VAL A 139 1.56 1.94 22.13
CA VAL A 139 2.01 0.86 21.27
C VAL A 139 3.43 0.44 21.64
N ASN A 140 4.34 1.39 21.77
CA ASN A 140 5.75 1.11 22.05
C ASN A 140 5.97 0.54 23.47
N ALA A 141 5.12 0.91 24.43
CA ALA A 141 5.20 0.46 25.83
C ALA A 141 4.46 -0.86 26.11
N THR A 142 3.74 -1.43 25.13
CA THR A 142 2.92 -2.63 25.34
C THR A 142 3.44 -3.79 24.50
N GLU A 143 3.95 -4.82 25.16
CA GLU A 143 4.44 -6.02 24.52
C GLU A 143 3.32 -6.72 23.73
N GLY A 144 3.61 -7.07 22.47
CA GLY A 144 2.65 -7.74 21.58
C GLY A 144 1.63 -6.81 20.94
N LEU A 145 1.71 -5.49 21.19
CA LEU A 145 0.87 -4.50 20.52
C LEU A 145 1.60 -3.93 19.30
N PHE A 146 0.93 -3.95 18.16
CA PHE A 146 1.40 -3.40 16.88
C PHE A 146 0.56 -2.20 16.47
N ALA A 147 1.12 -1.32 15.65
CA ALA A 147 0.38 -0.22 15.04
C ALA A 147 -0.08 -0.58 13.62
N ALA A 148 -1.21 -0.06 13.19
CA ALA A 148 -1.69 -0.09 11.82
C ALA A 148 -2.34 1.26 11.47
N ASN A 149 -2.21 1.71 10.21
CA ASN A 149 -2.83 2.94 9.72
C ASN A 149 -3.77 2.60 8.56
N VAL A 150 -4.99 3.12 8.58
CA VAL A 150 -6.02 2.83 7.58
C VAL A 150 -6.12 3.90 6.48
N GLY A 151 -5.21 4.87 6.44
CA GLY A 151 -5.09 5.87 5.36
C GLY A 151 -5.27 7.30 5.82
N ASP A 152 -5.23 8.20 4.84
CA ASP A 152 -5.32 9.64 5.02
C ASP A 152 -4.38 10.17 6.12
N THR A 153 -3.10 9.80 5.99
CA THR A 153 -2.04 10.25 6.91
C THR A 153 -1.88 11.76 6.86
N THR A 154 -2.04 12.37 5.67
CA THR A 154 -1.96 13.81 5.43
C THR A 154 -3.19 14.32 4.73
N ASN A 155 -3.48 15.62 4.83
CA ASN A 155 -4.52 16.28 4.02
C ASN A 155 -4.12 16.40 2.55
N ASN A 156 -2.82 16.60 2.29
CA ASN A 156 -2.27 16.76 0.95
C ASN A 156 -3.16 17.71 0.10
N TRP A 157 -3.20 18.98 0.47
CA TRP A 157 -4.12 20.00 -0.04
C TRP A 157 -4.03 20.24 -1.54
N THR A 158 -4.48 19.27 -2.33
CA THR A 158 -4.47 19.31 -3.79
C THR A 158 -5.90 19.28 -4.36
N GLY A 159 -6.02 19.64 -5.62
CA GLY A 159 -7.29 19.60 -6.34
C GLY A 159 -8.39 20.43 -5.66
N ARG A 160 -9.51 19.81 -5.35
CA ARG A 160 -10.69 20.49 -4.76
C ARG A 160 -10.45 21.05 -3.36
N LEU A 161 -9.46 20.55 -2.66
CA LEU A 161 -9.15 20.93 -1.28
C LEU A 161 -8.13 22.06 -1.19
N ALA A 162 -7.49 22.46 -2.30
CA ALA A 162 -6.49 23.53 -2.33
C ALA A 162 -6.98 24.84 -1.71
N ARG A 163 -8.29 25.13 -1.85
CA ARG A 163 -8.91 26.33 -1.24
C ARG A 163 -8.90 26.31 0.30
N LEU A 164 -8.93 25.12 0.91
CA LEU A 164 -8.93 24.97 2.37
C LEU A 164 -7.53 25.14 2.94
N TYR A 165 -6.50 25.02 2.11
CA TYR A 165 -5.12 25.21 2.50
C TYR A 165 -4.83 26.63 2.99
N ALA A 166 -5.57 27.63 2.49
CA ALA A 166 -5.43 29.01 2.92
C ALA A 166 -5.74 29.25 4.42
N ASP A 167 -6.49 28.34 5.03
CA ASP A 167 -6.87 28.40 6.45
C ASP A 167 -5.93 27.59 7.35
N GLN A 168 -4.88 26.97 6.79
CA GLN A 168 -3.93 26.14 7.52
C GLN A 168 -2.64 26.92 7.82
N THR A 169 -2.03 26.64 8.97
CA THR A 169 -0.75 27.24 9.35
C THR A 169 0.45 26.39 8.89
N THR A 170 0.21 25.14 8.51
CA THR A 170 1.24 24.17 8.12
C THR A 170 1.54 24.27 6.62
N SER A 171 2.78 24.57 6.24
CA SER A 171 3.22 24.52 4.84
C SER A 171 3.34 23.07 4.33
N ALA A 172 3.30 22.88 3.01
CA ALA A 172 3.47 21.54 2.41
C ALA A 172 4.79 20.86 2.82
N ALA A 173 5.88 21.63 2.95
CA ALA A 173 7.16 21.09 3.42
C ALA A 173 7.12 20.67 4.89
N GLN A 174 6.39 21.38 5.74
CA GLN A 174 6.17 21.02 7.14
C GLN A 174 5.25 19.80 7.25
N ALA A 175 4.19 19.71 6.42
CA ALA A 175 3.30 18.56 6.37
C ALA A 175 4.06 17.24 6.19
N TRP A 176 5.01 17.19 5.23
CA TRP A 176 5.82 16.00 5.02
C TRP A 176 6.78 15.69 6.17
N LYS A 177 7.31 16.69 6.86
CA LYS A 177 8.11 16.48 8.08
C LYS A 177 7.27 15.89 9.22
N ILE A 178 6.05 16.35 9.39
CA ILE A 178 5.12 15.83 10.41
C ILE A 178 4.70 14.40 10.05
N ALA A 179 4.42 14.13 8.77
CA ALA A 179 4.12 12.77 8.29
C ALA A 179 5.29 11.81 8.54
N GLU A 180 6.51 12.22 8.23
CA GLU A 180 7.72 11.43 8.51
C GLU A 180 7.89 11.19 10.02
N TRP A 181 7.68 12.21 10.85
CA TRP A 181 7.70 12.09 12.31
C TRP A 181 6.69 11.05 12.79
N PHE A 182 5.45 11.11 12.31
CA PHE A 182 4.40 10.15 12.68
C PHE A 182 4.78 8.72 12.29
N ILE A 183 5.22 8.52 11.06
CA ILE A 183 5.60 7.19 10.55
C ILE A 183 6.78 6.59 11.34
N LYS A 184 7.72 7.41 11.80
CA LYS A 184 8.86 6.96 12.59
C LYS A 184 8.54 6.62 14.05
N ARG A 185 7.36 6.95 14.56
CA ARG A 185 7.03 6.76 15.98
C ARG A 185 6.76 5.32 16.38
N CYS A 186 6.31 4.47 15.46
CA CYS A 186 5.95 3.09 15.75
C CYS A 186 6.53 2.13 14.72
N LYS A 187 6.60 0.84 15.11
CA LYS A 187 6.72 -0.27 14.15
C LYS A 187 5.32 -0.60 13.62
N TRP A 188 5.10 -0.32 12.37
CA TRP A 188 3.82 -0.52 11.71
C TRP A 188 3.69 -1.95 11.20
N LEU A 189 2.62 -2.63 11.58
CA LEU A 189 2.25 -3.92 10.99
C LEU A 189 1.85 -3.75 9.53
N TYR A 190 1.05 -2.70 9.27
CA TYR A 190 0.73 -2.24 7.92
C TYR A 190 0.34 -0.75 7.92
N MET A 191 0.48 -0.15 6.75
CA MET A 191 -0.01 1.19 6.45
C MET A 191 -0.76 1.16 5.12
N ILE A 192 -1.92 1.82 5.06
CA ILE A 192 -2.72 1.97 3.86
C ILE A 192 -2.67 3.43 3.42
N GLY A 193 -2.54 3.67 2.13
CA GLY A 193 -2.72 5.00 1.56
C GLY A 193 -4.21 5.32 1.44
N GLY A 194 -4.60 6.50 1.91
CA GLY A 194 -5.94 7.03 1.69
C GLY A 194 -6.04 7.83 0.40
N ASN A 195 -7.21 8.35 0.12
CA ASN A 195 -7.41 9.16 -1.08
C ASN A 195 -6.62 10.49 -1.03
N HIS A 196 -6.49 11.11 0.15
CA HIS A 196 -5.66 12.30 0.32
C HIS A 196 -4.18 12.02 0.04
N ASP A 197 -3.67 10.89 0.51
CA ASP A 197 -2.27 10.50 0.33
C ASP A 197 -1.90 10.30 -1.14
N LEU A 198 -2.86 9.87 -1.99
CA LEU A 198 -2.64 9.51 -3.38
C LEU A 198 -2.94 10.64 -4.39
N TRP A 199 -3.54 11.75 -3.95
CA TRP A 199 -3.95 12.84 -4.86
C TRP A 199 -2.82 13.79 -5.26
N SER A 200 -1.60 13.61 -4.78
CA SER A 200 -0.52 14.57 -4.96
C SER A 200 -0.09 14.81 -6.41
N GLY A 201 -0.45 13.92 -7.35
CA GLY A 201 0.05 13.99 -8.73
C GLY A 201 1.58 13.83 -8.86
N ALA A 202 2.31 13.97 -7.77
CA ALA A 202 3.77 13.86 -7.68
C ALA A 202 4.26 12.45 -7.30
N GLY A 203 3.39 11.44 -7.38
CA GLY A 203 3.67 10.08 -6.94
C GLY A 203 3.09 9.79 -5.55
N ASP A 204 3.71 8.86 -4.83
CA ASP A 204 3.27 8.41 -3.51
C ASP A 204 4.42 8.60 -2.50
N PRO A 205 4.56 9.80 -1.90
CA PRO A 205 5.64 10.07 -0.93
C PRO A 205 5.54 9.20 0.32
N LEU A 206 4.32 8.87 0.78
CA LEU A 206 4.12 7.99 1.94
C LEU A 206 4.68 6.59 1.68
N ARG A 207 4.51 6.06 0.48
CA ARG A 207 5.08 4.77 0.09
C ARG A 207 6.61 4.77 0.24
N TRP A 208 7.25 5.88 -0.14
CA TRP A 208 8.69 6.01 -0.01
C TRP A 208 9.12 6.07 1.46
N ILE A 209 8.45 6.87 2.30
CA ILE A 209 8.74 7.00 3.73
C ILE A 209 8.47 5.68 4.45
N ALA A 210 7.32 5.04 4.21
CA ALA A 210 6.95 3.77 4.82
C ALA A 210 7.95 2.65 4.48
N LYS A 211 8.46 2.64 3.25
CA LYS A 211 9.49 1.69 2.82
C LYS A 211 10.80 1.88 3.57
N GLN A 212 11.15 3.11 3.95
CA GLN A 212 12.35 3.41 4.76
C GLN A 212 12.21 2.86 6.20
N GLN A 213 10.99 2.60 6.65
CA GLN A 213 10.67 2.06 7.98
C GLN A 213 10.34 0.56 7.95
N ASP A 214 10.62 -0.15 6.84
CA ASP A 214 10.28 -1.56 6.64
C ASP A 214 8.79 -1.88 6.90
N ALA A 215 7.91 -0.89 6.76
CA ALA A 215 6.48 -1.07 6.94
C ALA A 215 5.84 -1.70 5.70
N LEU A 216 4.91 -2.62 5.90
CA LEU A 216 4.04 -3.09 4.83
C LEU A 216 3.12 -1.95 4.38
N TYR A 217 3.43 -1.33 3.25
CA TYR A 217 2.60 -0.27 2.67
C TYR A 217 1.80 -0.76 1.46
N LYS A 218 0.51 -0.45 1.45
CA LYS A 218 -0.40 -0.70 0.32
C LYS A 218 -1.19 0.58 0.03
N SER A 219 -1.37 0.90 -1.24
CA SER A 219 -2.01 2.17 -1.66
C SER A 219 -3.51 2.26 -1.38
N SER A 220 -4.22 1.15 -1.17
CA SER A 220 -5.67 1.19 -0.98
C SER A 220 -6.22 0.11 -0.06
N GLU A 221 -5.60 -1.07 -0.05
CA GLU A 221 -6.05 -2.21 0.74
C GLU A 221 -4.89 -3.13 1.11
N ALA A 222 -4.98 -3.76 2.28
CA ALA A 222 -4.13 -4.86 2.70
C ALA A 222 -4.99 -5.98 3.28
N ARG A 223 -5.00 -7.12 2.61
CA ARG A 223 -5.54 -8.35 3.16
C ARG A 223 -4.39 -9.20 3.68
N ILE A 224 -4.30 -9.36 4.99
CA ILE A 224 -3.18 -10.04 5.65
C ILE A 224 -3.65 -11.30 6.39
N ALA A 225 -2.78 -12.30 6.42
CA ALA A 225 -2.95 -13.53 7.20
C ALA A 225 -1.90 -13.54 8.31
N LEU A 226 -2.32 -13.28 9.54
CA LEU A 226 -1.48 -13.41 10.73
C LEU A 226 -1.36 -14.89 11.09
N ARG A 227 -0.18 -15.46 10.91
CA ARG A 227 0.11 -16.86 11.20
C ARG A 227 0.85 -16.97 12.52
N PHE A 228 0.22 -17.59 13.49
CA PHE A 228 0.73 -17.74 14.85
C PHE A 228 1.61 -19.00 15.00
N PRO A 229 2.49 -19.05 16.03
CA PRO A 229 3.36 -20.22 16.26
C PRO A 229 2.62 -21.54 16.45
N ASN A 230 1.38 -21.51 16.96
CA ASN A 230 0.53 -22.70 17.15
C ASN A 230 -0.23 -23.15 15.88
N GLY A 231 0.03 -22.51 14.74
CA GLY A 231 -0.61 -22.83 13.46
C GLY A 231 -1.93 -22.10 13.21
N LEU A 232 -2.46 -21.34 14.17
CA LEU A 232 -3.65 -20.52 13.95
C LEU A 232 -3.36 -19.44 12.88
N GLU A 233 -4.31 -19.23 11.98
CA GLU A 233 -4.32 -18.13 11.03
C GLU A 233 -5.52 -17.20 11.30
N VAL A 234 -5.25 -15.92 11.52
CA VAL A 234 -6.29 -14.87 11.63
C VAL A 234 -6.13 -13.89 10.48
N ARG A 235 -7.22 -13.71 9.73
CA ARG A 235 -7.22 -12.84 8.55
C ARG A 235 -7.80 -11.47 8.87
N VAL A 236 -7.08 -10.43 8.45
CA VAL A 236 -7.49 -9.03 8.56
C VAL A 236 -7.59 -8.45 7.16
N ASN A 237 -8.71 -7.83 6.85
CA ASN A 237 -8.96 -7.11 5.60
C ASN A 237 -9.09 -5.62 5.93
N ALA A 238 -8.03 -4.88 5.69
CA ALA A 238 -7.98 -3.46 5.97
C ALA A 238 -8.02 -2.67 4.66
N ARG A 239 -8.91 -1.69 4.59
CA ARG A 239 -9.03 -0.75 3.47
C ARG A 239 -9.19 0.66 4.01
N HIS A 240 -8.82 1.64 3.19
CA HIS A 240 -9.17 3.01 3.53
C HIS A 240 -10.69 3.21 3.55
N ASP A 241 -11.41 2.69 2.54
CA ASP A 241 -12.88 2.59 2.56
C ASP A 241 -13.35 1.26 1.95
N HIS A 242 -14.35 0.64 2.55
CA HIS A 242 -15.10 -0.48 1.97
C HIS A 242 -16.36 0.05 1.29
N ALA A 243 -16.57 -0.32 0.04
CA ALA A 243 -17.71 0.14 -0.75
C ALA A 243 -19.06 -0.21 -0.11
N GLY A 244 -19.83 0.80 0.15
CA GLY A 244 -21.19 0.71 0.72
C GLY A 244 -21.44 1.80 1.75
N SER A 245 -22.68 2.29 1.78
CA SER A 245 -23.12 3.29 2.75
C SER A 245 -24.53 2.97 3.22
N SER A 246 -24.85 3.32 4.45
CA SER A 246 -26.17 3.24 5.02
C SER A 246 -26.33 4.34 6.06
N ILE A 247 -27.44 5.04 6.03
CA ILE A 247 -27.76 6.05 7.05
C ILE A 247 -28.08 5.44 8.42
N TRP A 248 -28.38 4.14 8.45
CA TRP A 248 -28.74 3.41 9.67
C TRP A 248 -27.57 2.63 10.28
N ASN A 249 -26.57 2.32 9.50
CA ASN A 249 -25.43 1.53 9.96
C ASN A 249 -24.12 2.03 9.33
N PRO A 250 -23.33 2.81 10.06
CA PRO A 250 -22.06 3.32 9.55
C PRO A 250 -21.04 2.21 9.22
N ALA A 251 -21.14 1.01 9.86
CA ALA A 251 -20.30 -0.15 9.52
C ALA A 251 -20.77 -0.92 8.27
N HIS A 252 -21.74 -0.41 7.51
CA HIS A 252 -22.33 -1.14 6.37
C HIS A 252 -21.28 -1.55 5.32
N GLY A 253 -20.32 -0.69 4.97
CA GLY A 253 -19.28 -1.01 4.00
C GLY A 253 -18.44 -2.23 4.41
N PRO A 254 -17.78 -2.21 5.57
CA PRO A 254 -17.05 -3.37 6.10
C PRO A 254 -17.93 -4.62 6.30
N MET A 255 -19.18 -4.46 6.77
CA MET A 255 -20.13 -5.59 6.88
C MET A 255 -20.43 -6.23 5.53
N LYS A 256 -20.74 -5.42 4.53
CA LYS A 256 -20.98 -5.90 3.16
C LYS A 256 -19.79 -6.65 2.62
N ALA A 257 -18.57 -6.11 2.83
CA ALA A 257 -17.34 -6.78 2.42
C ALA A 257 -17.15 -8.12 3.14
N ALA A 258 -17.53 -8.23 4.42
CA ALA A 258 -17.48 -9.47 5.17
C ALA A 258 -18.45 -10.54 4.61
N ILE A 259 -19.70 -10.17 4.38
CA ILE A 259 -20.75 -11.10 3.94
C ILE A 259 -20.54 -11.54 2.50
N MET A 260 -20.25 -10.60 1.60
CA MET A 260 -20.20 -10.85 0.16
C MET A 260 -18.77 -11.14 -0.35
N GLY A 261 -17.75 -10.96 0.49
CA GLY A 261 -16.35 -11.09 0.13
C GLY A 261 -15.68 -12.33 0.72
N THR A 262 -14.54 -12.11 1.35
CA THR A 262 -13.58 -13.18 1.71
C THR A 262 -13.82 -13.83 3.06
N ARG A 263 -14.80 -13.38 3.83
CA ARG A 263 -15.16 -13.91 5.16
C ARG A 263 -13.96 -13.99 6.10
N ASP A 264 -13.22 -12.89 6.17
CA ASP A 264 -12.07 -12.76 7.06
C ASP A 264 -12.53 -12.42 8.49
N HIS A 265 -11.70 -12.61 9.50
CA HIS A 265 -12.06 -12.41 10.90
C HIS A 265 -12.27 -10.93 11.25
N LEU A 266 -11.50 -10.02 10.63
CA LEU A 266 -11.57 -8.60 10.93
C LEU A 266 -11.56 -7.77 9.63
N TYR A 267 -12.48 -6.84 9.52
CA TYR A 267 -12.58 -5.82 8.48
C TYR A 267 -12.42 -4.45 9.12
N VAL A 268 -11.46 -3.67 8.66
CA VAL A 268 -11.18 -2.33 9.22
C VAL A 268 -11.21 -1.29 8.11
N ALA A 269 -11.82 -0.14 8.40
CA ALA A 269 -11.87 1.02 7.50
C ALA A 269 -11.81 2.35 8.26
N GLY A 270 -11.48 3.43 7.53
CA GLY A 270 -11.56 4.84 7.96
C GLY A 270 -12.42 5.68 7.03
N HIS A 271 -11.85 6.75 6.45
CA HIS A 271 -12.35 7.61 5.37
C HIS A 271 -13.51 8.55 5.72
N LYS A 272 -14.54 8.09 6.39
CA LYS A 272 -15.73 8.92 6.66
C LYS A 272 -15.73 9.59 8.03
N HIS A 273 -14.64 9.47 8.76
CA HIS A 273 -14.45 10.02 10.11
C HIS A 273 -15.57 9.63 11.09
N GLU A 274 -16.16 8.46 10.88
CA GLU A 274 -17.22 7.88 11.71
C GLU A 274 -16.71 6.61 12.39
N SER A 275 -17.07 6.39 13.65
CA SER A 275 -16.81 5.13 14.34
C SER A 275 -18.02 4.22 14.28
N ALA A 276 -17.79 2.95 13.98
CA ALA A 276 -18.84 1.94 14.01
C ALA A 276 -18.26 0.54 14.17
N TYR A 277 -19.07 -0.34 14.77
CA TYR A 277 -18.69 -1.74 14.95
C TYR A 277 -19.90 -2.65 14.81
N SER A 278 -19.71 -3.73 14.09
CA SER A 278 -20.70 -4.80 13.94
C SER A 278 -20.02 -6.17 13.97
N VAL A 279 -20.70 -7.15 14.53
CA VAL A 279 -20.23 -8.53 14.61
C VAL A 279 -21.21 -9.44 13.88
N LEU A 280 -20.67 -10.35 13.09
CA LEU A 280 -21.42 -11.28 12.26
C LEU A 280 -20.78 -12.67 12.37
N LYS A 281 -21.60 -13.71 12.38
CA LYS A 281 -21.09 -15.08 12.26
C LYS A 281 -21.32 -15.57 10.83
N ASP A 282 -20.27 -16.10 10.21
CA ASP A 282 -20.43 -16.83 8.96
C ASP A 282 -21.07 -18.21 9.24
N PRO A 283 -22.27 -18.49 8.71
CA PRO A 283 -22.98 -19.73 9.01
C PRO A 283 -22.29 -20.98 8.41
N ILE A 284 -21.41 -20.80 7.43
CA ILE A 284 -20.75 -21.91 6.73
C ILE A 284 -19.46 -22.28 7.44
N SER A 285 -18.55 -21.32 7.67
CA SER A 285 -17.26 -21.57 8.32
C SER A 285 -17.31 -21.52 9.85
N GLY A 286 -18.37 -20.95 10.42
CA GLY A 286 -18.48 -20.70 11.86
C GLY A 286 -17.67 -19.49 12.35
N ILE A 287 -16.83 -18.88 11.49
CA ILE A 287 -15.96 -17.75 11.84
C ILE A 287 -16.79 -16.54 12.26
N THR A 288 -16.41 -15.93 13.37
CA THR A 288 -16.95 -14.62 13.76
C THR A 288 -16.19 -13.53 13.01
N MET A 289 -16.94 -12.72 12.25
CA MET A 289 -16.42 -11.61 11.45
C MET A 289 -16.70 -10.29 12.17
N HIS A 290 -15.67 -9.48 12.34
CA HIS A 290 -15.73 -8.18 13.00
C HIS A 290 -15.59 -7.08 11.96
N ALA A 291 -16.60 -6.22 11.82
CA ALA A 291 -16.60 -5.07 10.94
C ALA A 291 -16.41 -3.80 11.76
N CYS A 292 -15.22 -3.20 11.69
CA CYS A 292 -14.82 -2.05 12.45
C CYS A 292 -14.54 -0.85 11.53
N LYS A 293 -15.06 0.30 11.89
CA LYS A 293 -14.77 1.58 11.23
C LYS A 293 -14.27 2.56 12.27
N VAL A 294 -13.09 3.12 12.03
CA VAL A 294 -12.44 4.09 12.92
C VAL A 294 -12.65 5.50 12.41
N ALA A 295 -12.76 6.46 13.31
CA ALA A 295 -12.93 7.87 12.95
C ALA A 295 -11.59 8.51 12.58
N SER A 296 -11.40 9.78 12.88
CA SER A 296 -10.21 10.56 12.52
C SER A 296 -9.61 11.22 13.75
N TYR A 297 -8.29 11.46 13.73
CA TYR A 297 -7.61 12.35 14.69
C TYR A 297 -7.85 13.83 14.38
N LYS A 298 -8.39 14.15 13.21
CA LYS A 298 -8.83 15.49 12.86
C LYS A 298 -10.17 15.77 13.51
N ILE A 299 -10.12 16.27 14.74
CA ILE A 299 -11.29 16.54 15.59
C ILE A 299 -12.04 17.80 15.10
N TYR A 300 -11.31 18.84 14.68
CA TYR A 300 -11.88 20.09 14.21
C TYR A 300 -11.80 20.15 12.68
N ASP A 301 -12.81 19.61 12.02
CA ASP A 301 -12.89 19.58 10.56
C ASP A 301 -13.84 20.65 10.03
N ARG A 302 -13.28 21.74 9.46
CA ARG A 302 -14.05 22.82 8.84
C ARG A 302 -14.86 22.31 7.65
N TYR A 303 -14.28 21.43 6.84
CA TYR A 303 -14.99 20.86 5.68
C TYR A 303 -16.24 20.07 6.11
N ALA A 304 -16.15 19.28 7.18
CA ALA A 304 -17.27 18.54 7.74
C ALA A 304 -18.37 19.49 8.25
N LYS A 305 -17.98 20.57 8.94
CA LYS A 305 -18.93 21.61 9.42
C LYS A 305 -19.62 22.32 8.26
N ASP A 306 -18.90 22.75 7.25
CA ASP A 306 -19.44 23.44 6.06
C ASP A 306 -20.43 22.54 5.29
N ARG A 307 -20.31 21.22 5.39
CA ARG A 307 -21.18 20.24 4.77
C ARG A 307 -22.30 19.75 5.68
N GLY A 308 -22.34 20.18 6.92
CA GLY A 308 -23.35 19.74 7.91
C GLY A 308 -23.24 18.28 8.30
N PHE A 309 -22.04 17.67 8.20
CA PHE A 309 -21.82 16.32 8.67
C PHE A 309 -21.94 16.24 10.19
N ARG A 310 -22.53 15.16 10.66
CA ARG A 310 -22.65 14.89 12.11
C ARG A 310 -21.35 14.31 12.64
N ASP A 311 -21.02 14.65 13.88
CA ASP A 311 -19.96 13.98 14.60
C ASP A 311 -20.47 12.64 15.11
N ASN A 312 -19.99 11.55 14.50
CA ASN A 312 -20.25 10.16 14.88
C ASN A 312 -18.98 9.48 15.39
N SER A 313 -18.01 10.26 15.85
CA SER A 313 -16.75 9.74 16.35
C SER A 313 -16.89 9.24 17.79
N LEU A 314 -16.63 7.94 18.01
CA LEU A 314 -16.43 7.39 19.35
C LEU A 314 -14.96 7.48 19.74
N SER A 315 -14.06 7.20 18.78
CA SER A 315 -12.61 7.24 18.98
C SER A 315 -11.91 7.38 17.62
N PRO A 316 -10.79 8.09 17.54
CA PRO A 316 -9.98 8.19 16.34
C PRO A 316 -9.26 6.88 15.99
N CYS A 317 -9.32 5.88 16.87
CA CYS A 317 -8.67 4.59 16.67
C CYS A 317 -9.48 3.47 17.32
N ALA A 318 -9.12 2.23 17.01
CA ALA A 318 -9.64 1.05 17.70
C ALA A 318 -8.49 0.08 17.96
N LEU A 319 -8.42 -0.47 19.17
CA LEU A 319 -7.49 -1.54 19.49
C LEU A 319 -8.21 -2.89 19.36
N THR A 320 -7.66 -3.78 18.52
CA THR A 320 -8.14 -5.15 18.42
C THR A 320 -7.14 -6.08 19.11
N THR A 321 -7.63 -6.98 19.96
CA THR A 321 -6.82 -8.06 20.54
C THR A 321 -7.15 -9.39 19.85
N ILE A 322 -6.15 -10.24 19.66
CA ILE A 322 -6.27 -11.56 19.09
C ILE A 322 -5.69 -12.55 20.11
N ASN A 323 -6.52 -13.48 20.57
CA ASN A 323 -6.12 -14.51 21.51
C ASN A 323 -5.90 -15.85 20.80
N PRO A 324 -4.67 -16.21 20.42
CA PRO A 324 -4.40 -17.41 19.64
C PRO A 324 -4.58 -18.72 20.43
N SER A 325 -4.86 -18.69 21.71
CA SER A 325 -5.21 -19.89 22.49
C SER A 325 -6.66 -20.35 22.26
N LEU A 326 -7.46 -19.54 21.57
CA LEU A 326 -8.85 -19.88 21.22
C LEU A 326 -8.93 -20.44 19.80
N PRO A 327 -9.89 -21.33 19.51
CA PRO A 327 -10.11 -21.85 18.16
C PRO A 327 -10.61 -20.78 17.19
N PRO A 328 -10.45 -20.97 15.87
CA PRO A 328 -10.81 -19.97 14.83
C PRO A 328 -12.27 -19.50 14.89
N GLU A 329 -13.18 -20.36 15.32
CA GLU A 329 -14.61 -20.07 15.37
C GLU A 329 -15.05 -19.39 16.67
N HIS A 330 -14.14 -19.26 17.65
CA HIS A 330 -14.50 -18.71 18.96
C HIS A 330 -14.83 -17.22 18.84
N PRO A 331 -15.97 -16.77 19.39
CA PRO A 331 -16.41 -15.38 19.27
C PRO A 331 -15.45 -14.38 19.93
N ASP A 332 -14.70 -14.79 20.93
CA ASP A 332 -13.72 -13.98 21.65
C ASP A 332 -12.28 -14.10 21.10
N LEU A 333 -12.10 -14.77 19.96
CA LEU A 333 -10.80 -14.83 19.28
C LEU A 333 -10.27 -13.43 18.97
N VAL A 334 -11.17 -12.54 18.52
CA VAL A 334 -10.91 -11.13 18.30
C VAL A 334 -11.82 -10.30 19.20
N LYS A 335 -11.27 -9.28 19.89
CA LYS A 335 -12.05 -8.28 20.61
C LYS A 335 -11.63 -6.89 20.19
N VAL A 336 -12.60 -5.96 20.16
CA VAL A 336 -12.40 -4.57 19.76
C VAL A 336 -12.63 -3.66 20.95
N PHE A 337 -11.71 -2.72 21.16
CA PHE A 337 -11.75 -1.70 22.22
C PHE A 337 -11.66 -0.31 21.59
N TRP A 338 -12.57 0.57 21.99
CA TRP A 338 -12.56 1.97 21.59
C TRP A 338 -11.60 2.81 22.44
N GLU A 339 -11.38 2.40 23.69
CA GLU A 339 -10.37 3.00 24.56
C GLU A 339 -9.07 2.18 24.48
N PRO A 340 -8.01 2.73 23.85
CA PRO A 340 -6.78 1.97 23.62
C PRO A 340 -6.08 1.50 24.89
N THR A 341 -6.19 2.26 26.00
CA THR A 341 -5.58 1.91 27.29
C THR A 341 -6.22 0.64 27.86
N GLU A 342 -7.55 0.56 27.86
CA GLU A 342 -8.29 -0.64 28.29
C GLU A 342 -7.94 -1.86 27.43
N GLY A 343 -7.86 -1.68 26.11
CA GLY A 343 -7.45 -2.74 25.19
C GLY A 343 -6.03 -3.24 25.46
N ALA A 344 -5.10 -2.32 25.76
CA ALA A 344 -3.73 -2.66 26.11
C ALA A 344 -3.64 -3.38 27.47
N GLU A 345 -4.44 -3.00 28.45
CA GLU A 345 -4.54 -3.70 29.75
C GLU A 345 -5.09 -5.12 29.56
N TYR A 346 -6.12 -5.27 28.74
CA TYR A 346 -6.67 -6.59 28.40
C TYR A 346 -5.63 -7.46 27.66
N LEU A 347 -4.86 -6.88 26.76
CA LEU A 347 -3.77 -7.59 26.10
C LEU A 347 -2.72 -8.06 27.09
N ARG A 348 -2.30 -7.20 28.03
CA ARG A 348 -1.35 -7.56 29.11
C ARG A 348 -1.91 -8.68 30.00
N PHE A 349 -3.22 -8.65 30.30
CA PHE A 349 -3.89 -9.72 31.05
C PHE A 349 -3.82 -11.06 30.30
N LEU A 350 -4.14 -11.08 29.00
CA LEU A 350 -4.06 -12.29 28.19
C LEU A 350 -2.64 -12.86 28.13
N ARG A 351 -1.62 -12.00 28.05
CA ARG A 351 -0.21 -12.39 27.97
C ARG A 351 0.38 -12.89 29.27
N ARG A 352 -0.24 -12.56 30.42
CA ARG A 352 0.17 -13.08 31.74
C ARG A 352 -0.34 -14.49 32.02
N LYS A 353 -1.36 -14.96 31.30
CA LYS A 353 -1.81 -16.35 31.42
C LYS A 353 -0.80 -17.29 30.77
N PRO A 354 -0.31 -18.31 31.46
CA PRO A 354 0.52 -19.32 30.82
C PRO A 354 -0.26 -19.96 29.67
N VAL A 355 0.39 -20.11 28.53
CA VAL A 355 -0.15 -20.77 27.33
C VAL A 355 -0.25 -22.26 27.57
#